data_a72929adb1aca80ef22bcbe2f3315651
#
_entry.id   a72929adb1aca80ef22bcbe2f3315651
#
_cell.length_a   1.000
_cell.length_b   1.000
_cell.length_c   1.000
_cell.angle_alpha   90.00
_cell.angle_beta   90.00
_cell.angle_gamma   90.00
#
_symmetry.space_group_name_H-M   'P 1'
#
loop_
_entity.id
_entity.type
_entity.pdbx_description
1 polymer ?
#
loop_
_entity_poly.entity_id
_entity_poly.type
_entity_poly.pdbx_seq_one_letter_code
_entity_poly.pdbx_strand_id
1 'polypeptide(L)'
;MAKLVSTNPAKNYEVLGEVEISTAEGIKAKVAKARAATITWKEMGAARRAKLLKPLYDKFLKRQKEIAILITREIGKPITESLSDLEWDKDYFLDFLNNGPPYLQDEITRQDKNAVHKIVYEPLGVAAVIVPWNYPFGNFLWGVIPNLIAGNTVVFK
;
A
#
# COMPACT_ATOMS: atom_id res chain seq x y z
N MET A 1 15.71 -11.06 19.65
CA MET A 1 15.05 -9.77 19.34
C MET A 1 13.72 -9.73 20.08
N ALA A 2 13.24 -8.53 20.46
CA ALA A 2 11.91 -8.40 21.05
C ALA A 2 10.82 -8.73 20.01
N LYS A 3 9.74 -9.37 20.44
CA LYS A 3 8.64 -9.79 19.58
C LYS A 3 7.35 -9.08 19.99
N LEU A 4 6.53 -8.76 19.03
CA LEU A 4 5.15 -8.36 19.20
C LEU A 4 4.27 -9.60 18.98
N VAL A 5 3.40 -9.91 19.95
CA VAL A 5 2.48 -11.04 19.89
C VAL A 5 1.12 -10.54 19.43
N SER A 6 0.59 -11.13 18.36
CA SER A 6 -0.80 -10.92 17.93
C SER A 6 -1.72 -11.90 18.64
N THR A 7 -2.86 -11.39 19.12
CA THR A 7 -3.83 -12.18 19.90
C THR A 7 -5.25 -11.95 19.42
N ASN A 8 -6.14 -12.90 19.71
CA ASN A 8 -7.57 -12.80 19.41
C ASN A 8 -8.32 -12.23 20.63
N PRO A 9 -8.77 -10.97 20.62
CA PRO A 9 -9.45 -10.35 21.74
C PRO A 9 -10.85 -10.95 22.00
N ALA A 10 -11.47 -11.52 20.98
CA ALA A 10 -12.79 -12.17 21.10
C ALA A 10 -12.71 -13.62 21.63
N LYS A 11 -11.49 -14.18 21.75
CA LYS A 11 -11.28 -15.57 22.21
C LYS A 11 -10.21 -15.63 23.29
N ASN A 12 -10.47 -14.94 24.38
CA ASN A 12 -9.63 -14.96 25.59
C ASN A 12 -8.13 -14.73 25.31
N TYR A 13 -7.83 -13.82 24.33
CA TYR A 13 -6.47 -13.47 23.91
C TYR A 13 -5.62 -14.66 23.42
N GLU A 14 -6.26 -15.67 22.81
CA GLU A 14 -5.56 -16.75 22.12
C GLU A 14 -4.46 -16.18 21.19
N VAL A 15 -3.24 -16.68 21.32
CA VAL A 15 -2.12 -16.23 20.47
C VAL A 15 -2.34 -16.66 19.04
N LEU A 16 -2.24 -15.70 18.11
CA LEU A 16 -2.40 -15.91 16.67
C LEU A 16 -1.06 -16.01 15.94
N GLY A 17 -0.06 -15.30 16.41
CA GLY A 17 1.27 -15.28 15.83
C GLY A 17 2.17 -14.25 16.48
N GLU A 18 3.39 -14.18 16.00
CA GLU A 18 4.41 -13.26 16.50
C GLU A 18 5.14 -12.58 15.32
N VAL A 19 5.51 -11.33 15.51
CA VAL A 19 6.38 -10.60 14.56
C VAL A 19 7.55 -9.97 15.30
N GLU A 20 8.69 -9.87 14.65
CA GLU A 20 9.87 -9.21 15.22
C GLU A 20 9.67 -7.69 15.28
N ILE A 21 10.02 -7.09 16.40
CA ILE A 21 10.09 -5.63 16.54
C ILE A 21 11.35 -5.14 15.86
N SER A 22 11.21 -4.27 14.86
CA SER A 22 12.34 -3.71 14.12
C SER A 22 13.23 -2.85 15.02
N THR A 23 14.54 -3.04 14.96
CA THR A 23 15.52 -2.18 15.60
C THR A 23 15.69 -0.86 14.82
N ALA A 24 16.30 0.14 15.43
CA ALA A 24 16.63 1.41 14.77
C ALA A 24 17.54 1.18 13.53
N GLU A 25 18.51 0.28 13.64
CA GLU A 25 19.41 -0.11 12.54
C GLU A 25 18.62 -0.82 11.43
N GLY A 26 17.70 -1.72 11.80
CA GLY A 26 16.83 -2.42 10.85
C GLY A 26 15.92 -1.44 10.08
N ILE A 27 15.39 -0.41 10.75
CA ILE A 27 14.59 0.64 10.10
C ILE A 27 15.47 1.46 9.15
N LYS A 28 16.66 1.89 9.57
CA LYS A 28 17.62 2.61 8.70
C LYS A 28 17.98 1.81 7.45
N ALA A 29 18.22 0.50 7.60
CA ALA A 29 18.51 -0.39 6.47
C ALA A 29 17.33 -0.51 5.50
N LYS A 30 16.09 -0.62 5.99
CA LYS A 30 14.87 -0.64 5.16
C LYS A 30 14.70 0.66 4.38
N VAL A 31 14.91 1.81 5.04
CA VAL A 31 14.86 3.14 4.38
C VAL A 31 15.95 3.28 3.31
N ALA A 32 17.17 2.83 3.60
CA ALA A 32 18.27 2.86 2.63
C ALA A 32 17.96 1.99 1.39
N LYS A 33 17.41 0.79 1.60
CA LYS A 33 16.97 -0.10 0.51
C LYS A 33 15.85 0.53 -0.32
N ALA A 34 14.85 1.12 0.33
CA ALA A 34 13.77 1.83 -0.36
C ALA A 34 14.31 2.99 -1.19
N ARG A 35 15.23 3.80 -0.61
CA ARG A 35 15.89 4.91 -1.30
C ARG A 35 16.68 4.45 -2.53
N ALA A 36 17.45 3.37 -2.43
CA ALA A 36 18.18 2.82 -3.56
C ALA A 36 17.26 2.38 -4.72
N ALA A 37 16.07 1.90 -4.43
CA ALA A 37 15.10 1.46 -5.42
C ALA A 37 14.34 2.64 -6.09
N THR A 38 14.38 3.85 -5.52
CA THR A 38 13.55 4.99 -5.97
C THR A 38 13.80 5.36 -7.45
N ILE A 39 15.07 5.40 -7.87
CA ILE A 39 15.44 5.84 -9.23
C ILE A 39 14.81 4.89 -10.26
N THR A 40 15.12 3.60 -10.17
CA THR A 40 14.59 2.59 -11.10
C THR A 40 13.06 2.53 -11.09
N TRP A 41 12.45 2.68 -9.90
CA TRP A 41 11.00 2.68 -9.75
C TRP A 41 10.35 3.91 -10.41
N LYS A 42 10.92 5.10 -10.22
CA LYS A 42 10.48 6.34 -10.86
C LYS A 42 10.52 6.23 -12.40
N GLU A 43 11.63 5.73 -12.96
CA GLU A 43 11.85 5.63 -14.40
C GLU A 43 10.87 4.71 -15.13
N MET A 44 10.24 3.77 -14.43
CA MET A 44 9.27 2.85 -15.04
C MET A 44 8.02 3.52 -15.58
N GLY A 45 7.65 4.70 -15.09
CA GLY A 45 6.38 5.36 -15.41
C GLY A 45 5.16 4.72 -14.71
N ALA A 46 4.11 5.50 -14.50
CA ALA A 46 2.94 5.11 -13.69
C ALA A 46 2.20 3.89 -14.24
N ALA A 47 1.99 3.82 -15.56
CA ALA A 47 1.28 2.70 -16.19
C ALA A 47 2.01 1.36 -16.00
N ARG A 48 3.34 1.35 -16.11
CA ARG A 48 4.12 0.12 -15.89
C ARG A 48 4.13 -0.29 -14.42
N ARG A 49 4.21 0.68 -13.49
CA ARG A 49 4.11 0.42 -12.04
C ARG A 49 2.77 -0.21 -11.70
N ALA A 50 1.65 0.34 -12.19
CA ALA A 50 0.31 -0.23 -11.99
C ALA A 50 0.22 -1.67 -12.52
N LYS A 51 0.77 -1.93 -13.73
CA LYS A 51 0.82 -3.28 -14.31
C LYS A 51 1.61 -4.26 -13.43
N LEU A 52 2.71 -3.82 -12.82
CA LEU A 52 3.51 -4.66 -11.91
C LEU A 52 2.80 -4.95 -10.58
N LEU A 53 1.86 -4.08 -10.17
CA LEU A 53 1.05 -4.28 -8.96
C LEU A 53 -0.18 -5.17 -9.21
N LYS A 54 -0.62 -5.36 -10.46
CA LYS A 54 -1.79 -6.19 -10.80
C LYS A 54 -1.75 -7.61 -10.22
N PRO A 55 -0.62 -8.34 -10.24
CA PRO A 55 -0.55 -9.66 -9.62
C PRO A 55 -0.81 -9.65 -8.09
N LEU A 56 -0.54 -8.54 -7.40
CA LEU A 56 -0.89 -8.39 -5.99
C LEU A 56 -2.40 -8.32 -5.80
N TYR A 57 -3.10 -7.56 -6.66
CA TYR A 57 -4.56 -7.53 -6.69
C TYR A 57 -5.16 -8.93 -6.93
N ASP A 58 -4.64 -9.66 -7.92
CA ASP A 58 -5.12 -11.01 -8.23
C ASP A 58 -4.90 -12.01 -7.07
N LYS A 59 -3.79 -11.88 -6.34
CA LYS A 59 -3.54 -12.65 -5.12
C LYS A 59 -4.48 -12.25 -3.99
N PHE A 60 -4.77 -10.97 -3.84
CA PHE A 60 -5.72 -10.47 -2.86
C PHE A 60 -7.11 -11.08 -3.10
N LEU A 61 -7.63 -11.04 -4.33
CA LEU A 61 -8.93 -11.63 -4.67
C LEU A 61 -9.02 -13.11 -4.28
N LYS A 62 -7.98 -13.87 -4.54
CA LYS A 62 -7.93 -15.31 -4.19
C LYS A 62 -7.90 -15.58 -2.69
N ARG A 63 -7.45 -14.62 -1.89
CA ARG A 63 -7.26 -14.77 -0.44
C ARG A 63 -8.20 -13.94 0.40
N GLN A 64 -9.21 -13.26 -0.19
CA GLN A 64 -10.13 -12.38 0.55
C GLN A 64 -10.74 -13.06 1.79
N LYS A 65 -11.25 -14.28 1.64
CA LYS A 65 -11.84 -15.02 2.76
C LYS A 65 -10.83 -15.32 3.87
N GLU A 66 -9.62 -15.70 3.52
CA GLU A 66 -8.53 -15.94 4.47
C GLU A 66 -8.15 -14.66 5.22
N ILE A 67 -8.03 -13.54 4.48
CA ILE A 67 -7.73 -12.23 5.05
C ILE A 67 -8.85 -11.77 5.98
N ALA A 68 -10.12 -11.92 5.59
CA ALA A 68 -11.27 -11.57 6.42
C ALA A 68 -11.28 -12.35 7.76
N ILE A 69 -11.00 -13.65 7.70
CA ILE A 69 -10.91 -14.49 8.91
C ILE A 69 -9.78 -13.99 9.83
N LEU A 70 -8.63 -13.64 9.26
CA LEU A 70 -7.51 -13.11 10.04
C LEU A 70 -7.86 -11.77 10.69
N ILE A 71 -8.45 -10.84 9.94
CA ILE A 71 -8.93 -9.54 10.45
C ILE A 71 -9.92 -9.77 11.62
N THR A 72 -10.93 -10.64 11.43
CA THR A 72 -11.88 -10.97 12.48
C THR A 72 -11.19 -11.50 13.74
N ARG A 73 -10.18 -12.34 13.59
CA ARG A 73 -9.45 -12.91 14.73
C ARG A 73 -8.56 -11.88 15.42
N GLU A 74 -7.87 -11.02 14.69
CA GLU A 74 -6.94 -10.03 15.25
C GLU A 74 -7.65 -8.81 15.84
N ILE A 75 -8.74 -8.36 15.20
CA ILE A 75 -9.43 -7.12 15.58
C ILE A 75 -10.64 -7.42 16.49
N GLY A 76 -11.23 -8.62 16.38
CA GLY A 76 -12.43 -9.00 17.13
C GLY A 76 -13.74 -8.53 16.48
N LYS A 77 -13.72 -7.98 15.27
CA LYS A 77 -14.93 -7.56 14.55
C LYS A 77 -15.68 -8.75 13.93
N PRO A 78 -17.00 -8.64 13.68
CA PRO A 78 -17.75 -9.68 12.98
C PRO A 78 -17.17 -10.01 11.61
N ILE A 79 -17.25 -11.29 11.22
CA ILE A 79 -16.75 -11.75 9.90
C ILE A 79 -17.47 -11.07 8.73
N THR A 80 -18.74 -10.74 8.91
CA THR A 80 -19.53 -10.03 7.88
C THR A 80 -18.99 -8.62 7.61
N GLU A 81 -18.55 -7.91 8.67
CA GLU A 81 -17.91 -6.61 8.55
C GLU A 81 -16.53 -6.73 7.87
N SER A 82 -15.72 -7.71 8.29
CA SER A 82 -14.41 -7.95 7.67
C SER A 82 -14.52 -8.27 6.18
N LEU A 83 -15.54 -9.03 5.77
CA LEU A 83 -15.81 -9.32 4.36
C LEU A 83 -16.27 -8.06 3.61
N SER A 84 -17.17 -7.26 4.22
CA SER A 84 -17.64 -5.99 3.63
C SER A 84 -16.49 -5.01 3.43
N ASP A 85 -15.59 -4.86 4.40
CA ASP A 85 -14.40 -4.01 4.27
C ASP A 85 -13.56 -4.41 3.05
N LEU A 86 -13.31 -5.71 2.88
CA LEU A 86 -12.50 -6.20 1.76
C LEU A 86 -13.19 -6.07 0.40
N GLU A 87 -14.53 -6.05 0.34
CA GLU A 87 -15.24 -5.72 -0.91
C GLU A 87 -15.02 -4.26 -1.30
N TRP A 88 -15.07 -3.32 -0.36
CA TRP A 88 -14.69 -1.92 -0.59
C TRP A 88 -13.22 -1.81 -1.02
N ASP A 89 -12.33 -2.48 -0.33
CA ASP A 89 -10.90 -2.49 -0.63
C ASP A 89 -10.59 -3.02 -2.03
N LYS A 90 -11.36 -4.02 -2.50
CA LYS A 90 -11.26 -4.55 -3.86
C LYS A 90 -11.50 -3.48 -4.90
N ASP A 91 -12.55 -2.69 -4.74
CA ASP A 91 -12.94 -1.65 -5.69
C ASP A 91 -11.91 -0.50 -5.68
N TYR A 92 -11.48 -0.05 -4.50
CA TYR A 92 -10.41 0.94 -4.38
C TYR A 92 -9.10 0.48 -4.99
N PHE A 93 -8.70 -0.77 -4.74
CA PHE A 93 -7.46 -1.29 -5.32
C PHE A 93 -7.50 -1.31 -6.84
N LEU A 94 -8.63 -1.76 -7.41
CA LEU A 94 -8.82 -1.77 -8.86
C LEU A 94 -8.83 -0.35 -9.44
N ASP A 95 -9.48 0.59 -8.74
CA ASP A 95 -9.50 2.00 -9.13
C ASP A 95 -8.10 2.60 -9.17
N PHE A 96 -7.29 2.42 -8.13
CA PHE A 96 -5.90 2.88 -8.14
C PHE A 96 -5.08 2.31 -9.30
N LEU A 97 -5.27 1.04 -9.65
CA LEU A 97 -4.54 0.42 -10.76
C LEU A 97 -4.95 0.96 -12.12
N ASN A 98 -6.24 1.22 -12.31
CA ASN A 98 -6.80 1.62 -13.61
C ASN A 98 -6.74 3.15 -13.81
N ASN A 99 -7.12 3.91 -12.80
CA ASN A 99 -7.31 5.35 -12.86
C ASN A 99 -6.12 6.16 -12.30
N GLY A 100 -5.31 5.57 -11.42
CA GLY A 100 -4.12 6.22 -10.90
C GLY A 100 -3.14 6.70 -11.98
N PRO A 101 -2.74 5.88 -12.96
CA PRO A 101 -1.82 6.30 -14.00
C PRO A 101 -2.30 7.47 -14.85
N PRO A 102 -3.54 7.55 -15.33
CA PRO A 102 -4.06 8.74 -16.04
C PRO A 102 -3.94 10.04 -15.26
N TYR A 103 -4.22 10.02 -13.95
CA TYR A 103 -4.12 11.22 -13.09
C TYR A 103 -2.70 11.74 -12.85
N LEU A 104 -1.70 10.96 -13.22
CA LEU A 104 -0.28 11.32 -13.08
C LEU A 104 0.36 11.75 -14.40
N GLN A 105 -0.43 11.96 -15.45
CA GLN A 105 0.05 12.47 -16.71
C GLN A 105 0.31 13.98 -16.64
N ASP A 106 1.26 14.45 -17.42
CA ASP A 106 1.54 15.88 -17.54
C ASP A 106 0.29 16.62 -18.03
N GLU A 107 -0.03 17.73 -17.39
CA GLU A 107 -1.13 18.62 -17.80
C GLU A 107 -0.57 19.82 -18.56
N ILE A 108 -0.86 19.91 -19.85
CA ILE A 108 -0.47 21.07 -20.65
C ILE A 108 -1.41 22.21 -20.31
N THR A 109 -0.88 23.26 -19.66
CA THR A 109 -1.65 24.44 -19.25
C THR A 109 -1.66 25.53 -20.32
N ARG A 110 -0.60 25.58 -21.17
CA ARG A 110 -0.50 26.49 -22.30
C ARG A 110 0.51 25.92 -23.31
N GLN A 111 0.21 26.09 -24.58
CA GLN A 111 1.13 25.76 -25.66
C GLN A 111 1.02 26.81 -26.77
N ASP A 112 2.17 27.30 -27.24
CA ASP A 112 2.29 28.13 -28.45
C ASP A 112 3.49 27.65 -29.27
N LYS A 113 3.81 28.36 -30.37
CA LYS A 113 4.90 27.98 -31.27
C LYS A 113 6.31 28.06 -30.67
N ASN A 114 6.45 28.72 -29.52
CA ASN A 114 7.76 28.98 -28.89
C ASN A 114 7.92 28.28 -27.56
N ALA A 115 6.81 27.87 -26.89
CA ALA A 115 6.87 27.32 -25.53
C ALA A 115 5.71 26.38 -25.22
N VAL A 116 5.98 25.41 -24.33
CA VAL A 116 4.97 24.54 -23.72
C VAL A 116 5.08 24.71 -22.21
N HIS A 117 3.97 25.11 -21.58
CA HIS A 117 3.83 25.17 -20.13
C HIS A 117 3.03 23.95 -19.67
N LYS A 118 3.56 23.24 -18.69
CA LYS A 118 2.90 22.03 -18.17
C LYS A 118 3.11 21.87 -16.68
N ILE A 119 2.15 21.22 -16.03
CA ILE A 119 2.27 20.68 -14.67
C ILE A 119 2.80 19.25 -14.79
N VAL A 120 3.84 18.94 -14.03
CA VAL A 120 4.48 17.62 -14.00
C VAL A 120 4.37 17.04 -12.60
N TYR A 121 3.86 15.80 -12.49
CA TYR A 121 3.75 15.10 -11.24
C TYR A 121 4.98 14.20 -11.01
N GLU A 122 5.76 14.50 -9.99
CA GLU A 122 6.97 13.75 -9.66
C GLU A 122 6.88 13.09 -8.27
N PRO A 123 7.44 11.86 -8.10
CA PRO A 123 7.49 11.24 -6.79
C PRO A 123 8.42 11.99 -5.83
N LEU A 124 8.02 12.04 -4.56
CA LEU A 124 8.82 12.64 -3.48
C LEU A 124 10.01 11.75 -3.05
N GLY A 125 9.96 10.45 -3.37
CA GLY A 125 11.02 9.49 -3.05
C GLY A 125 10.57 8.36 -2.14
N VAL A 126 10.98 8.36 -0.87
CA VAL A 126 10.60 7.32 0.10
C VAL A 126 9.47 7.84 0.99
N ALA A 127 8.34 7.16 0.98
CA ALA A 127 7.22 7.40 1.87
C ALA A 127 7.27 6.47 3.09
N ALA A 128 7.09 7.03 4.28
CA ALA A 128 6.82 6.25 5.49
C ALA A 128 5.29 6.16 5.68
N VAL A 129 4.75 4.95 5.67
CA VAL A 129 3.32 4.70 5.86
C VAL A 129 3.13 4.01 7.20
N ILE A 130 2.55 4.74 8.15
CA ILE A 130 2.24 4.27 9.52
C ILE A 130 0.73 4.38 9.69
N VAL A 131 0.08 3.26 9.90
CA VAL A 131 -1.39 3.18 9.88
C VAL A 131 -1.94 2.58 11.17
N PRO A 132 -3.20 2.92 11.53
CA PRO A 132 -3.89 2.30 12.65
C PRO A 132 -4.32 0.86 12.34
N TRP A 133 -4.74 0.16 13.38
CA TRP A 133 -5.08 -1.27 13.34
C TRP A 133 -6.54 -1.56 12.94
N ASN A 134 -7.43 -0.58 12.95
CA ASN A 134 -8.88 -0.78 12.83
C ASN A 134 -9.38 -1.18 11.43
N TYR A 135 -8.63 -0.87 10.38
CA TYR A 135 -8.84 -1.32 8.99
C TYR A 135 -7.50 -1.80 8.41
N PRO A 136 -6.96 -2.93 8.90
CA PRO A 136 -5.55 -3.28 8.68
C PRO A 136 -5.18 -3.46 7.22
N PHE A 137 -6.07 -4.03 6.40
CA PHE A 137 -5.83 -4.19 4.96
C PHE A 137 -6.12 -2.91 4.19
N GLY A 138 -7.25 -2.24 4.44
CA GLY A 138 -7.62 -0.99 3.78
C GLY A 138 -6.60 0.12 4.02
N ASN A 139 -6.17 0.31 5.26
CA ASN A 139 -5.15 1.31 5.59
C ASN A 139 -3.80 1.03 4.90
N PHE A 140 -3.39 -0.25 4.80
CA PHE A 140 -2.24 -0.63 3.99
C PHE A 140 -2.44 -0.25 2.53
N LEU A 141 -3.56 -0.63 1.96
CA LEU A 141 -3.88 -0.41 0.56
C LEU A 141 -3.89 1.08 0.21
N TRP A 142 -4.60 1.89 0.99
CA TRP A 142 -4.73 3.34 0.77
C TRP A 142 -3.43 4.11 0.98
N GLY A 143 -2.56 3.64 1.87
CA GLY A 143 -1.27 4.26 2.11
C GLY A 143 -0.19 3.80 1.15
N VAL A 144 -0.19 2.54 0.73
CA VAL A 144 0.93 1.94 -0.02
C VAL A 144 0.71 2.01 -1.54
N ILE A 145 -0.46 1.60 -2.03
CA ILE A 145 -0.69 1.44 -3.47
C ILE A 145 -0.59 2.76 -4.24
N PRO A 146 -1.28 3.86 -3.84
CA PRO A 146 -1.17 5.13 -4.56
C PRO A 146 0.25 5.71 -4.51
N ASN A 147 0.97 5.55 -3.39
CA ASN A 147 2.37 5.96 -3.30
C ASN A 147 3.25 5.21 -4.30
N LEU A 148 3.08 3.89 -4.43
CA LEU A 148 3.83 3.09 -5.40
C LEU A 148 3.48 3.49 -6.85
N ILE A 149 2.20 3.72 -7.16
CA ILE A 149 1.77 4.16 -8.50
C ILE A 149 2.31 5.55 -8.81
N ALA A 150 2.34 6.48 -7.84
CA ALA A 150 2.93 7.80 -8.00
C ALA A 150 4.46 7.77 -8.21
N GLY A 151 5.11 6.65 -7.94
CA GLY A 151 6.55 6.46 -8.16
C GLY A 151 7.39 6.58 -6.89
N ASN A 152 6.75 6.74 -5.73
CA ASN A 152 7.42 6.62 -4.44
C ASN A 152 7.75 5.15 -4.14
N THR A 153 8.79 4.94 -3.34
CA THR A 153 9.00 3.67 -2.63
C THR A 153 8.47 3.80 -1.21
N VAL A 154 8.12 2.69 -0.56
CA VAL A 154 7.39 2.72 0.71
C VAL A 154 8.10 1.90 1.77
N VAL A 155 8.19 2.45 2.98
CA VAL A 155 8.46 1.72 4.20
C VAL A 155 7.17 1.72 5.03
N PHE A 156 6.62 0.54 5.25
CA PHE A 156 5.32 0.33 5.89
C PHE A 156 5.47 -0.19 7.31
N LYS A 157 4.59 0.32 8.20
CA LYS A 157 4.40 -0.17 9.57
C LYS A 157 2.92 -0.31 9.89
#